data_ca6bad018c2f93565ad1e6cc0d0ee1bf
#
_entry.id   ca6bad018c2f93565ad1e6cc0d0ee1bf
#
_cell.length_a   1.000
_cell.length_b   1.000
_cell.length_c   1.000
_cell.angle_alpha   90.00
_cell.angle_beta   90.00
_cell.angle_gamma   90.00
#
_symmetry.space_group_name_H-M   'P 1'
#
loop_
_entity.id
_entity.type
_entity.pdbx_description
1 polymer ?
#
loop_
_entity_poly.entity_id
_entity_poly.type
_entity_poly.pdbx_seq_one_letter_code
_entity_poly.pdbx_strand_id
1 'polypeptide(L)'
;MATQKARLSKHEISQACIDSLAETLNTTPDRIDPHTKFSRLGLDSGLSVFLLLSLEERLGVTLVPEAIYDNPTVAQLSEHIAEQYAGG
;
A
#
# COMPACT_ATOMS: atom_id res chain seq x y z
N MET A 1 5.13 7.96 24.06
CA MET A 1 5.10 7.82 23.70
C MET A 1 5.03 7.14 22.87
N ALA A 2 4.92 6.85 22.53
CA ALA A 2 4.64 6.37 21.74
C ALA A 2 5.19 5.88 20.83
N THR A 3 5.37 5.68 20.27
CA THR A 3 6.09 5.37 19.51
C THR A 3 6.02 4.21 19.00
N GLN A 4 5.39 3.54 18.92
CA GLN A 4 5.32 2.45 18.41
C GLN A 4 5.11 2.34 17.14
N LYS A 5 5.45 2.97 16.36
CA LYS A 5 5.22 2.90 15.13
C LYS A 5 5.59 1.71 14.52
N ALA A 6 6.25 0.94 14.92
CA ALA A 6 6.65 -0.22 14.23
C ALA A 6 5.65 -1.33 14.24
N ARG A 7 4.60 -1.21 15.00
CA ARG A 7 3.72 -2.28 15.06
C ARG A 7 2.51 -2.04 14.29
N LEU A 8 2.53 -2.14 13.03
CA LEU A 8 1.38 -1.96 12.17
C LEU A 8 0.62 -3.28 12.04
N SER A 9 -0.68 -3.25 12.22
CA SER A 9 -1.47 -4.44 12.01
C SER A 9 -1.68 -4.65 10.51
N LYS A 10 -1.95 -5.88 10.13
CA LYS A 10 -2.20 -6.18 8.73
C LYS A 10 -3.41 -5.43 8.23
N HIS A 11 -4.42 -5.26 9.05
CA HIS A 11 -5.61 -4.51 8.67
C HIS A 11 -5.27 -3.05 8.40
N GLU A 12 -4.46 -2.44 9.26
CA GLU A 12 -4.04 -1.06 9.05
C GLU A 12 -3.27 -0.89 7.77
N ILE A 13 -2.40 -1.83 7.48
CA ILE A 13 -1.59 -1.79 6.26
C ILE A 13 -2.47 -1.94 5.04
N SER A 14 -3.39 -2.89 5.07
CA SER A 14 -4.30 -3.13 3.97
C SER A 14 -5.17 -1.90 3.71
N GLN A 15 -5.70 -1.31 4.77
CA GLN A 15 -6.54 -0.14 4.63
C GLN A 15 -5.76 1.05 4.08
N ALA A 16 -4.52 1.21 4.53
CA ALA A 16 -3.67 2.27 4.01
C ALA A 16 -3.39 2.07 2.52
N CYS A 17 -3.17 0.84 2.10
CA CYS A 17 -2.97 0.54 0.68
C CYS A 17 -4.20 0.91 -0.14
N ILE A 18 -5.37 0.55 0.36
CA ILE A 18 -6.62 0.86 -0.34
C ILE A 18 -6.83 2.37 -0.41
N ASP A 19 -6.66 3.05 0.71
CA ASP A 19 -6.87 4.50 0.75
C ASP A 19 -5.87 5.24 -0.13
N SER A 20 -4.61 4.84 -0.09
CA SER A 20 -3.59 5.47 -0.91
C SER A 20 -3.84 5.24 -2.39
N LEU A 21 -4.26 4.03 -2.74
CA LEU A 21 -4.53 3.69 -4.13
C LEU A 21 -5.76 4.46 -4.62
N ALA A 22 -6.81 4.54 -3.81
CA ALA A 22 -8.00 5.29 -4.18
C ALA A 22 -7.67 6.75 -4.42
N GLU A 23 -6.84 7.32 -3.55
CA GLU A 23 -6.42 8.70 -3.70
C GLU A 23 -5.58 8.89 -4.97
N THR A 24 -4.65 7.98 -5.20
CA THR A 24 -3.78 8.03 -6.38
C THR A 24 -4.58 7.94 -7.67
N LEU A 25 -5.60 7.10 -7.68
CA LEU A 25 -6.42 6.89 -8.87
C LEU A 25 -7.64 7.80 -8.94
N ASN A 26 -7.80 8.67 -7.95
CA ASN A 26 -8.90 9.61 -7.89
C ASN A 26 -10.25 8.88 -7.90
N THR A 27 -10.38 7.92 -7.04
CA THR A 27 -11.60 7.15 -6.90
C THR A 27 -11.88 6.95 -5.41
N THR A 28 -12.80 6.07 -5.07
CA THR A 28 -13.16 5.84 -3.67
C THR A 28 -12.68 4.45 -3.24
N PRO A 29 -12.43 4.28 -1.93
CA PRO A 29 -11.91 3.00 -1.44
C PRO A 29 -12.77 1.79 -1.78
N ASP A 30 -14.10 1.98 -1.83
CA ASP A 30 -14.99 0.87 -2.10
C ASP A 30 -14.89 0.36 -3.53
N ARG A 31 -14.20 1.12 -4.40
CA ARG A 31 -14.00 0.68 -5.76
C ARG A 31 -12.69 -0.06 -5.95
N ILE A 32 -11.91 -0.21 -4.91
CA ILE A 32 -10.62 -0.90 -4.97
C ILE A 32 -10.79 -2.33 -4.51
N ASP A 33 -10.69 -3.26 -5.43
CA ASP A 33 -10.73 -4.68 -5.10
C ASP A 33 -9.30 -5.11 -4.73
N PRO A 34 -9.08 -5.61 -3.51
CA PRO A 34 -7.71 -5.95 -3.07
C PRO A 34 -7.05 -7.06 -3.89
N HIS A 35 -7.81 -7.78 -4.67
CA HIS A 35 -7.26 -8.88 -5.47
C HIS A 35 -7.12 -8.54 -6.95
N THR A 36 -7.47 -7.33 -7.34
CA THR A 36 -7.32 -6.90 -8.72
C THR A 36 -5.94 -6.28 -8.90
N LYS A 37 -5.27 -6.65 -9.98
CA LYS A 37 -3.94 -6.12 -10.25
C LYS A 37 -3.98 -4.61 -10.44
N PHE A 38 -2.95 -3.95 -9.94
CA PHE A 38 -2.86 -2.49 -10.03
C PHE A 38 -2.98 -2.01 -11.47
N SER A 39 -2.40 -2.74 -12.41
CA SER A 39 -2.47 -2.35 -13.82
C SER A 39 -3.90 -2.34 -14.33
N ARG A 40 -4.73 -3.22 -13.80
CA ARG A 40 -6.13 -3.25 -14.21
C ARG A 40 -6.93 -2.15 -13.56
N LEU A 41 -6.46 -1.64 -12.45
CA LEU A 41 -7.11 -0.54 -11.77
C LEU A 41 -6.73 0.81 -12.35
N GLY A 42 -5.74 0.82 -13.25
CA GLY A 42 -5.30 2.05 -13.89
C GLY A 42 -3.99 2.60 -13.39
N LEU A 43 -3.27 1.85 -12.59
CA LEU A 43 -1.99 2.32 -12.08
C LEU A 43 -0.91 2.15 -13.14
N ASP A 44 -0.26 3.24 -13.49
CA ASP A 44 0.88 3.19 -14.42
C ASP A 44 2.15 3.52 -13.64
N SER A 45 3.27 3.59 -14.34
CA SER A 45 4.55 3.79 -13.66
C SER A 45 4.65 5.14 -12.98
N GLY A 46 4.05 6.17 -13.56
CA GLY A 46 4.06 7.49 -12.91
C GLY A 46 3.21 7.50 -11.65
N LEU A 47 2.04 6.91 -11.73
CA LEU A 47 1.15 6.85 -10.57
C LEU A 47 1.67 5.92 -9.49
N SER A 48 2.49 4.93 -9.87
CA SER A 48 3.12 4.05 -8.89
C SER A 48 3.99 4.83 -7.92
N VAL A 49 4.65 5.87 -8.40
CA VAL A 49 5.49 6.70 -7.54
C VAL A 49 4.63 7.41 -6.49
N PHE A 50 3.48 7.93 -6.90
CA PHE A 50 2.58 8.57 -5.96
C PHE A 50 2.06 7.57 -4.93
N LEU A 51 1.73 6.37 -5.37
CA LEU A 51 1.27 5.34 -4.45
C LEU A 51 2.36 5.02 -3.43
N LEU A 52 3.58 4.86 -3.91
CA LEU A 52 4.71 4.54 -3.05
C LEU A 52 4.90 5.62 -1.98
N LEU A 53 4.94 6.87 -2.40
CA LEU A 53 5.16 7.97 -1.48
C LEU A 53 4.01 8.12 -0.49
N SER A 54 2.79 7.93 -0.95
CA SER A 54 1.62 8.00 -0.08
C SER A 54 1.68 6.93 1.00
N LEU A 55 2.06 5.72 0.62
CA LEU A 55 2.18 4.63 1.59
C LEU A 55 3.27 4.88 2.60
N GLU A 56 4.42 5.38 2.14
CA GLU A 56 5.51 5.68 3.05
C GLU A 56 5.09 6.72 4.07
N GLU A 57 4.37 7.72 3.62
CA GLU A 57 3.93 8.78 4.50
C GLU A 57 2.85 8.31 5.47
N ARG A 58 1.88 7.56 4.98
CA ARG A 58 0.78 7.10 5.82
C ARG A 58 1.22 6.09 6.87
N LEU A 59 2.13 5.22 6.51
CA LEU A 59 2.54 4.13 7.39
C LEU A 59 3.85 4.40 8.12
N GLY A 60 4.58 5.41 7.70
CA GLY A 60 5.89 5.68 8.31
C GLY A 60 6.91 4.60 8.00
N VAL A 61 6.83 4.04 6.80
CA VAL A 61 7.72 2.96 6.39
C VAL A 61 8.56 3.40 5.20
N THR A 62 9.57 2.62 4.90
CA THR A 62 10.39 2.83 3.72
C THR A 62 10.14 1.70 2.74
N LEU A 63 9.78 2.04 1.52
CA LEU A 63 9.49 1.06 0.49
C LEU A 63 10.32 1.33 -0.75
N VAL A 64 10.69 0.27 -1.45
CA VAL A 64 11.38 0.42 -2.73
C VAL A 64 10.36 0.24 -3.85
N PRO A 65 10.61 0.84 -5.01
CA PRO A 65 9.66 0.74 -6.12
C PRO A 65 9.36 -0.69 -6.54
N GLU A 66 10.33 -1.58 -6.41
CA GLU A 66 10.14 -2.98 -6.75
C GLU A 66 9.05 -3.64 -5.95
N ALA A 67 8.77 -3.12 -4.75
CA ALA A 67 7.73 -3.70 -3.91
C ALA A 67 6.38 -3.70 -4.63
N ILE A 68 6.09 -2.63 -5.36
CA ILE A 68 4.82 -2.55 -6.08
C ILE A 68 4.80 -3.48 -7.28
N TYR A 69 5.93 -3.60 -7.98
CA TYR A 69 5.99 -4.48 -9.15
C TYR A 69 5.95 -5.95 -8.75
N ASP A 70 6.62 -6.29 -7.66
CA ASP A 70 6.67 -7.68 -7.22
C ASP A 70 5.39 -8.11 -6.51
N ASN A 71 4.61 -7.15 -6.04
CA ASN A 71 3.38 -7.42 -5.30
C ASN A 71 2.25 -6.60 -5.91
N PRO A 72 1.73 -7.02 -7.06
CA PRO A 72 0.86 -6.20 -7.90
C PRO A 72 -0.60 -6.06 -7.50
N THR A 73 -0.96 -6.51 -6.31
CA THR A 73 -2.33 -6.29 -5.78
C THR A 73 -2.24 -5.75 -4.37
N VAL A 74 -3.33 -5.16 -3.89
CA VAL A 74 -3.37 -4.69 -2.51
C VAL A 74 -3.08 -5.82 -1.55
N ALA A 75 -3.69 -6.99 -1.78
CA ALA A 75 -3.51 -8.12 -0.89
C ALA A 75 -2.04 -8.53 -0.80
N GLN A 76 -1.36 -8.62 -1.94
CA GLN A 76 0.04 -9.01 -1.97
C GLN A 76 0.95 -7.93 -1.38
N LEU A 77 0.69 -6.68 -1.72
CA LEU A 77 1.52 -5.59 -1.24
C LEU A 77 1.38 -5.41 0.27
N SER A 78 0.16 -5.49 0.79
CA SER A 78 -0.04 -5.34 2.22
C SER A 78 0.61 -6.49 2.98
N GLU A 79 0.58 -7.69 2.42
CA GLU A 79 1.24 -8.83 3.05
C GLU A 79 2.76 -8.64 3.07
N HIS A 80 3.30 -8.14 1.97
CA HIS A 80 4.73 -7.85 1.88
C HIS A 80 5.16 -6.84 2.94
N ILE A 81 4.39 -5.77 3.09
CA ILE A 81 4.70 -4.74 4.08
C ILE A 81 4.55 -5.31 5.49
N ALA A 82 3.52 -6.11 5.71
CA ALA A 82 3.28 -6.71 7.00
C ALA A 82 4.44 -7.59 7.44
N GLU A 83 5.02 -8.32 6.51
CA GLU A 83 6.16 -9.18 6.81
C GLU A 83 7.36 -8.38 7.26
N GLN A 84 7.51 -7.16 6.76
CA GLN A 84 8.65 -6.34 7.12
C GLN A 84 8.42 -5.51 8.38
N TYR A 85 7.20 -5.10 8.61
CA TYR A 85 6.93 -4.12 9.67
C TYR A 85 5.98 -4.55 10.76
N ALA A 86 5.13 -5.53 10.51
CA ALA A 86 4.18 -5.90 11.52
C ALA A 86 4.66 -7.02 12.36
N GLY A 87 5.51 -7.63 12.16
CA GLY A 87 5.79 -8.63 12.83
C GLY A 87 6.35 -9.07 13.53
N GLY A 88 6.40 -8.80 13.28
CA GLY A 88 6.85 -9.11 14.05
C GLY A 88 7.21 -10.07 14.41
#